data_09bced4d8500543082106df2f3223e17
#
_entry.id   09bced4d8500543082106df2f3223e17
#
_cell.length_a   1.000
_cell.length_b   1.000
_cell.length_c   1.000
_cell.angle_alpha   90.00
_cell.angle_beta   90.00
_cell.angle_gamma   90.00
#
_symmetry.space_group_name_H-M   'P 1'
#
loop_
_entity.id
_entity.type
_entity.pdbx_description
1 polymer ?
#
loop_
_entity_poly.entity_id
_entity_poly.type
_entity_poly.pdbx_seq_one_letter_code
_entity_poly.pdbx_strand_id
1 'polypeptide(L)'
;MDKVIATSWTTDSEDVDLGTEDLLARVRSVLDGEDMCVLGTLEGCGSRLTPCFFGALRDLGLVFVSSRGSRHVRNMEADRRCSALVVIPPAGDGSRLVSLQVIGRVCEPRGRRRLAALRAFAGRAASHLPAA
;
A
#
# COMPACT_ATOMS: atom_id res chain seq x y z
N MET A 1 2.09 16.40 -12.98
CA MET A 1 1.16 15.35 -13.41
C MET A 1 1.31 14.14 -12.49
N ASP A 2 0.20 13.58 -12.06
CA ASP A 2 0.22 12.47 -11.13
C ASP A 2 0.44 11.13 -11.84
N LYS A 3 1.06 10.22 -11.16
CA LYS A 3 1.30 8.86 -11.63
C LYS A 3 0.51 7.89 -10.77
N VAL A 4 -0.22 6.99 -11.43
CA VAL A 4 -0.91 5.89 -10.80
C VAL A 4 0.04 4.70 -10.72
N ILE A 5 0.21 4.16 -9.54
CA ILE A 5 1.13 3.06 -9.26
C ILE A 5 0.35 1.96 -8.56
N ALA A 6 0.51 0.73 -9.01
CA ALA A 6 -0.01 -0.44 -8.34
C ALA A 6 1.13 -1.38 -7.96
N THR A 7 0.89 -2.15 -6.92
CA THR A 7 1.86 -3.12 -6.41
C THR A 7 1.41 -4.55 -6.68
N SER A 8 2.37 -5.43 -6.81
CA SER A 8 2.17 -6.88 -6.70
C SER A 8 3.03 -7.40 -5.56
N TRP A 9 2.48 -8.32 -4.77
CA TRP A 9 3.14 -8.83 -3.58
C TRP A 9 3.44 -10.30 -3.73
N THR A 10 4.56 -10.70 -3.13
CA THR A 10 4.79 -12.10 -2.81
C THR A 10 4.46 -12.32 -1.35
N THR A 11 3.66 -13.34 -1.06
CA THR A 11 3.40 -13.75 0.30
C THR A 11 4.47 -14.71 0.76
N ASP A 12 5.18 -14.33 1.80
CA ASP A 12 6.05 -15.23 2.53
C ASP A 12 5.54 -15.25 3.98
N SER A 13 5.02 -16.39 4.40
CA SER A 13 4.41 -16.56 5.72
C SER A 13 5.29 -17.42 6.60
N GLU A 14 6.49 -16.94 6.93
CA GLU A 14 7.38 -17.71 7.80
C GLU A 14 6.93 -17.75 9.27
N ASP A 15 6.05 -16.84 9.71
CA ASP A 15 5.84 -16.61 11.14
C ASP A 15 4.43 -16.84 11.67
N VAL A 16 3.47 -17.31 10.90
CA VAL A 16 2.10 -17.45 11.41
C VAL A 16 1.46 -18.74 10.92
N ASP A 17 1.15 -19.62 11.86
CA ASP A 17 0.35 -20.82 11.65
C ASP A 17 -1.14 -20.48 11.49
N LEU A 18 -1.45 -19.56 10.58
CA LEU A 18 -2.80 -19.24 10.13
C LEU A 18 -3.04 -19.90 8.79
N GLY A 19 -4.19 -20.55 8.64
CA GLY A 19 -4.62 -21.01 7.33
C GLY A 19 -4.60 -19.85 6.33
N THR A 20 -4.28 -20.15 5.08
CA THR A 20 -4.14 -19.11 4.02
C THR A 20 -5.37 -18.23 3.90
N GLU A 21 -6.59 -18.80 4.04
CA GLU A 21 -7.84 -18.04 3.98
C GLU A 21 -7.97 -17.07 5.15
N ASP A 22 -7.63 -17.49 6.37
CA ASP A 22 -7.67 -16.64 7.56
C ASP A 22 -6.66 -15.50 7.46
N LEU A 23 -5.48 -15.78 6.94
CA LEU A 23 -4.46 -14.76 6.71
C LEU A 23 -4.94 -13.72 5.69
N LEU A 24 -5.49 -14.17 4.56
CA LEU A 24 -6.02 -13.27 3.53
C LEU A 24 -7.18 -12.41 4.05
N ALA A 25 -8.07 -13.00 4.86
CA ALA A 25 -9.16 -12.25 5.49
C ALA A 25 -8.64 -11.16 6.43
N ARG A 26 -7.61 -11.45 7.21
CA ARG A 26 -6.96 -10.47 8.10
C ARG A 26 -6.26 -9.36 7.32
N VAL A 27 -5.52 -9.72 6.27
CA VAL A 27 -4.88 -8.73 5.40
C VAL A 27 -5.94 -7.82 4.79
N ARG A 28 -7.02 -8.38 4.27
CA ARG A 28 -8.14 -7.59 3.72
C ARG A 28 -8.72 -6.64 4.76
N SER A 29 -8.95 -7.12 5.97
CA SER A 29 -9.48 -6.31 7.07
C SER A 29 -8.56 -5.12 7.40
N VAL A 30 -7.25 -5.33 7.45
CA VAL A 30 -6.27 -4.26 7.67
C VAL A 30 -6.32 -3.25 6.53
N LEU A 31 -6.29 -3.71 5.29
CA LEU A 31 -6.29 -2.84 4.12
C LEU A 31 -7.59 -2.04 3.98
N ASP A 32 -8.72 -2.62 4.34
CA ASP A 32 -10.02 -1.94 4.28
C ASP A 32 -10.20 -0.94 5.42
N GLY A 33 -9.56 -1.16 6.56
CA GLY A 33 -9.66 -0.32 7.75
C GLY A 33 -8.71 0.86 7.78
N GLU A 34 -7.64 0.84 6.98
CA GLU A 34 -6.61 1.86 6.99
C GLU A 34 -6.49 2.54 5.62
N ASP A 35 -5.98 3.75 5.61
CA ASP A 35 -5.85 4.57 4.41
C ASP A 35 -4.45 5.13 4.19
N MET A 36 -3.57 5.00 5.19
CA MET A 36 -2.18 5.43 5.11
C MET A 36 -1.22 4.27 5.34
N CYS A 37 -0.14 4.30 4.59
CA CYS A 37 0.98 3.40 4.79
C CYS A 37 2.30 4.17 4.76
N VAL A 38 3.36 3.53 5.18
CA VAL A 38 4.73 3.98 4.94
C VAL A 38 5.29 3.15 3.80
N LEU A 39 5.60 3.81 2.70
CA LEU A 39 6.14 3.19 1.50
C LEU A 39 7.67 3.25 1.54
N GLY A 40 8.32 2.11 1.40
CA GLY A 40 9.77 1.99 1.31
C GLY A 40 10.22 1.81 -0.14
N THR A 41 11.17 2.63 -0.57
CA THR A 41 11.77 2.57 -1.90
C THR A 41 13.28 2.55 -1.80
N LEU A 42 13.94 2.09 -2.85
CA LEU A 42 15.39 2.08 -2.92
C LEU A 42 15.90 3.38 -3.53
N GLU A 43 16.91 3.96 -2.90
CA GLU A 43 17.55 5.20 -3.32
C GLU A 43 19.05 5.07 -3.17
N GLY A 44 19.76 4.98 -4.29
CA GLY A 44 21.20 4.74 -4.26
C GLY A 44 21.55 3.42 -3.57
N CYS A 45 22.40 3.44 -2.56
CA CYS A 45 22.75 2.28 -1.73
C CYS A 45 21.90 2.15 -0.47
N GLY A 46 20.91 3.00 -0.30
CA GLY A 46 20.04 3.02 0.89
C GLY A 46 18.57 2.82 0.55
N SER A 47 17.74 3.11 1.52
CA SER A 47 16.29 3.07 1.38
C SER A 47 15.68 4.38 1.85
N ARG A 48 14.49 4.68 1.33
CA ARG A 48 13.73 5.87 1.71
C ARG A 48 12.33 5.47 2.11
N LEU A 49 11.84 6.06 3.19
CA LEU A 49 10.47 5.87 3.67
C LEU A 49 9.65 7.12 3.37
N THR A 50 8.43 6.90 2.90
CA THR A 50 7.51 8.00 2.57
C THR A 50 6.10 7.63 3.03
N PRO A 51 5.42 8.45 3.83
CA PRO A 51 4.02 8.24 4.15
C PRO A 51 3.16 8.51 2.91
N CYS A 52 2.21 7.62 2.62
CA CYS A 52 1.33 7.73 1.46
C CYS A 52 -0.08 7.29 1.81
N PHE A 53 -1.07 7.97 1.24
CA PHE A 53 -2.41 7.39 1.14
C PHE A 53 -2.41 6.25 0.14
N PHE A 54 -3.22 5.24 0.38
CA PHE A 54 -3.35 4.10 -0.52
C PHE A 54 -4.79 3.65 -0.68
N GLY A 55 -5.11 3.08 -1.82
CA GLY A 55 -6.27 2.25 -2.04
C GLY A 55 -5.85 0.79 -2.18
N ALA A 56 -6.78 -0.14 -2.04
CA ALA A 56 -6.51 -1.57 -2.18
C ALA A 56 -7.34 -2.18 -3.30
N LEU A 57 -6.69 -3.00 -4.12
CA LEU A 57 -7.34 -3.80 -5.15
C LEU A 57 -7.83 -5.14 -4.57
N ARG A 58 -8.69 -5.83 -5.30
CA ARG A 58 -9.20 -7.15 -4.91
C ARG A 58 -8.10 -8.19 -4.74
N ASP A 59 -7.04 -8.10 -5.54
CA ASP A 59 -5.87 -8.97 -5.47
C ASP A 59 -4.88 -8.56 -4.37
N LEU A 60 -5.28 -7.67 -3.46
CA LEU A 60 -4.47 -7.10 -2.38
C LEU A 60 -3.35 -6.17 -2.86
N GLY A 61 -3.32 -5.81 -4.13
CA GLY A 61 -2.41 -4.77 -4.62
C GLY A 61 -2.73 -3.43 -3.99
N LEU A 62 -1.71 -2.69 -3.58
CA LEU A 62 -1.87 -1.33 -3.10
C LEU A 62 -1.76 -0.35 -4.26
N VAL A 63 -2.56 0.69 -4.22
CA VAL A 63 -2.61 1.73 -5.25
C VAL A 63 -2.21 3.05 -4.63
N PHE A 64 -1.29 3.74 -5.28
CA PHE A 64 -0.85 5.07 -4.92
C PHE A 64 -1.05 6.02 -6.09
N VAL A 65 -1.36 7.26 -5.79
CA VAL A 65 -1.33 8.34 -6.78
C VAL A 65 -0.38 9.40 -6.23
N SER A 66 0.68 9.68 -6.98
CA SER A 66 1.73 10.56 -6.54
C SER A 66 2.23 11.43 -7.69
N SER A 67 2.73 12.61 -7.35
CA SER A 67 3.35 13.49 -8.34
C SER A 67 4.55 12.82 -9.01
N ARG A 68 4.65 12.95 -10.32
CA ARG A 68 5.77 12.40 -11.10
C ARG A 68 7.13 12.94 -10.68
N GLY A 69 7.16 14.15 -10.16
CA GLY A 69 8.39 14.78 -9.68
C GLY A 69 8.81 14.34 -8.28
N SER A 70 7.97 13.58 -7.58
CA SER A 70 8.30 13.15 -6.22
C SER A 70 9.47 12.17 -6.20
N ARG A 71 10.19 12.17 -5.11
CA ARG A 71 11.39 11.36 -4.95
C ARG A 71 11.06 9.86 -4.94
N HIS A 72 10.00 9.47 -4.26
CA HIS A 72 9.59 8.06 -4.23
C HIS A 72 9.14 7.55 -5.61
N VAL A 73 8.49 8.37 -6.43
CA VAL A 73 8.13 7.97 -7.80
C VAL A 73 9.38 7.77 -8.65
N ARG A 74 10.33 8.68 -8.57
CA ARG A 74 11.62 8.53 -9.28
C ARG A 74 12.38 7.30 -8.83
N ASN A 75 12.37 7.02 -7.53
CA ASN A 75 13.01 5.82 -6.99
C ASN A 75 12.37 4.56 -7.54
N MET A 76 11.04 4.50 -7.62
CA MET A 76 10.30 3.35 -8.14
C MET A 76 10.46 3.18 -9.66
N GLU A 77 10.67 4.25 -10.39
CA GLU A 77 11.00 4.17 -11.82
C GLU A 77 12.40 3.58 -12.05
N ALA A 78 13.36 3.92 -11.18
CA ALA A 78 14.71 3.39 -11.26
C ALA A 78 14.83 1.95 -10.76
N ASP A 79 14.07 1.60 -9.72
CA ASP A 79 14.03 0.24 -9.15
C ASP A 79 12.61 -0.04 -8.67
N ARG A 80 11.98 -1.06 -9.24
CA ARG A 80 10.58 -1.40 -8.98
C ARG A 80 10.35 -2.13 -7.67
N ARG A 81 11.40 -2.53 -6.98
CA ARG A 81 11.27 -3.16 -5.65
C ARG A 81 10.77 -2.14 -4.65
N CYS A 82 9.83 -2.55 -3.82
CA CYS A 82 9.25 -1.71 -2.79
C CYS A 82 8.82 -2.54 -1.59
N SER A 83 8.60 -1.86 -0.50
CA SER A 83 7.95 -2.41 0.69
C SER A 83 6.93 -1.41 1.21
N ALA A 84 5.99 -1.89 1.99
CA ALA A 84 5.03 -1.01 2.65
C ALA A 84 4.72 -1.52 4.06
N LEU A 85 4.44 -0.59 4.94
CA LEU A 85 4.03 -0.85 6.32
C LEU A 85 2.70 -0.17 6.58
N VAL A 86 1.71 -0.95 6.98
CA VAL A 86 0.43 -0.45 7.48
C VAL A 86 0.37 -0.78 8.96
N VAL A 87 0.11 0.21 9.79
CA VAL A 87 0.09 0.06 11.25
C VAL A 87 -1.28 0.39 11.78
N ILE A 88 -1.83 -0.51 12.60
CA ILE A 88 -3.01 -0.24 13.40
C ILE A 88 -2.53 -0.04 14.84
N PRO A 89 -2.55 1.21 15.34
CA PRO A 89 -2.11 1.47 16.70
C PRO A 89 -3.07 0.84 17.72
N PRO A 90 -2.57 0.49 18.92
CA PRO A 90 -3.44 -0.01 19.98
C PRO A 90 -4.47 1.04 20.37
N ALA A 91 -5.69 0.59 20.67
CA ALA A 91 -6.81 1.47 21.01
C ALA A 91 -6.77 2.02 22.45
N GLY A 92 -5.77 1.68 23.23
CA GLY A 92 -5.68 2.09 24.63
C GLY A 92 -6.50 1.24 25.62
N ASP A 93 -7.12 0.17 25.12
CA ASP A 93 -7.96 -0.77 25.86
C ASP A 93 -7.22 -2.08 26.23
N GLY A 94 -5.89 -2.10 26.11
CA GLY A 94 -5.08 -3.31 26.26
C GLY A 94 -4.90 -4.08 24.97
N SER A 95 -5.44 -3.62 23.82
CA SER A 95 -5.22 -4.23 22.53
C SER A 95 -3.77 -4.10 22.09
N ARG A 96 -3.32 -5.04 21.26
CA ARG A 96 -1.94 -5.08 20.76
C ARG A 96 -1.77 -4.22 19.52
N LEU A 97 -0.55 -3.77 19.29
CA LEU A 97 -0.14 -3.24 18.01
C LEU A 97 -0.31 -4.32 16.93
N VAL A 98 -0.97 -3.98 15.85
CA VAL A 98 -1.08 -4.82 14.65
C VAL A 98 -0.40 -4.10 13.50
N SER A 99 0.42 -4.81 12.75
CA SER A 99 1.05 -4.27 11.56
C SER A 99 1.00 -5.26 10.40
N LEU A 100 0.91 -4.72 9.21
CA LEU A 100 1.04 -5.46 7.96
C LEU A 100 2.30 -4.96 7.26
N GLN A 101 3.25 -5.87 7.05
CA GLN A 101 4.47 -5.59 6.30
C GLN A 101 4.41 -6.36 4.99
N VAL A 102 4.63 -5.68 3.90
CA VAL A 102 4.57 -6.26 2.56
C VAL A 102 5.81 -5.89 1.77
N ILE A 103 6.28 -6.83 0.98
CA ILE A 103 7.41 -6.66 0.07
C ILE A 103 6.94 -7.05 -1.33
N GLY A 104 7.25 -6.25 -2.30
CA GLY A 104 6.82 -6.53 -3.66
C GLY A 104 7.44 -5.60 -4.69
N ARG A 105 6.73 -5.44 -5.78
CA ARG A 105 7.17 -4.62 -6.91
C ARG A 105 6.05 -3.68 -7.33
N VAL A 106 6.43 -2.53 -7.85
CA VAL A 106 5.49 -1.57 -8.40
C VAL A 106 5.38 -1.72 -9.92
N CYS A 107 4.22 -1.38 -10.44
CA CYS A 107 3.99 -1.22 -11.86
C CYS A 107 3.07 -0.04 -12.12
N GLU A 108 3.08 0.46 -13.33
CA GLU A 108 2.08 1.44 -13.78
C GLU A 108 0.92 0.64 -14.42
N PRO A 109 -0.26 0.58 -13.80
CA PRO A 109 -1.36 -0.23 -14.31
C PRO A 109 -1.92 0.37 -15.58
N ARG A 110 -2.41 -0.49 -16.47
CA ARG A 110 -3.02 -0.13 -17.76
C ARG A 110 -4.38 -0.79 -17.91
N GLY A 111 -5.19 -0.25 -18.83
CA GLY A 111 -6.49 -0.83 -19.17
C GLY A 111 -7.44 -0.90 -17.99
N ARG A 112 -8.11 -2.03 -17.83
CA ARG A 112 -9.08 -2.26 -16.76
C ARG A 112 -8.47 -2.14 -15.36
N ARG A 113 -7.23 -2.59 -15.21
CA ARG A 113 -6.51 -2.51 -13.95
C ARG A 113 -6.24 -1.04 -13.55
N ARG A 114 -5.94 -0.18 -14.52
CA ARG A 114 -5.80 1.26 -14.28
C ARG A 114 -7.12 1.87 -13.78
N LEU A 115 -8.23 1.52 -14.40
CA LEU A 115 -9.55 2.00 -14.00
C LEU A 115 -9.89 1.52 -12.58
N ALA A 116 -9.66 0.24 -12.29
CA ALA A 116 -9.86 -0.31 -10.96
C ALA A 116 -8.97 0.39 -9.92
N ALA A 117 -7.73 0.67 -10.27
CA ALA A 117 -6.77 1.38 -9.39
C ALA A 117 -7.25 2.81 -9.09
N LEU A 118 -7.69 3.54 -10.10
CA LEU A 118 -8.20 4.90 -9.93
C LEU A 118 -9.45 4.91 -9.04
N ARG A 119 -10.36 3.97 -9.22
CA ARG A 119 -11.56 3.85 -8.38
C ARG A 119 -11.22 3.51 -6.92
N ALA A 120 -10.30 2.59 -6.72
CA ALA A 120 -9.89 2.20 -5.37
C ALA A 120 -9.25 3.37 -4.62
N PHE A 121 -8.40 4.14 -5.28
CA PHE A 121 -7.77 5.30 -4.68
C PHE A 121 -8.76 6.44 -4.47
N ALA A 122 -9.63 6.73 -5.42
CA ALA A 122 -10.63 7.79 -5.32
C ALA A 122 -11.59 7.57 -4.16
N GLY A 123 -12.01 6.32 -3.92
CA GLY A 123 -12.85 5.96 -2.79
C GLY A 123 -12.20 6.28 -1.43
N ARG A 124 -10.90 6.13 -1.33
CA ARG A 124 -10.13 6.46 -0.12
C ARG A 124 -9.86 7.96 0.00
N ALA A 125 -9.44 8.60 -1.07
CA ALA A 125 -9.17 10.03 -1.09
C ALA A 125 -10.40 10.86 -0.72
N ALA A 126 -11.59 10.44 -1.12
CA ALA A 126 -12.83 11.13 -0.80
C ALA A 126 -13.09 11.24 0.72
N SER A 127 -12.61 10.30 1.51
CA SER A 127 -12.75 10.32 2.97
C SER A 127 -11.87 11.37 3.66
N HIS A 128 -10.89 11.93 2.94
CA HIS A 128 -9.95 12.93 3.45
C HIS A 128 -10.18 14.33 2.89
N LEU A 129 -11.18 14.49 2.02
CA LEU A 129 -11.55 15.81 1.54
C LEU A 129 -12.19 16.62 2.66
N PRO A 130 -11.84 17.91 2.80
CA PRO A 130 -12.50 18.75 3.78
C PRO A 130 -14.00 18.81 3.48
N ALA A 131 -14.79 18.80 4.53
CA ALA A 131 -16.22 19.03 4.40
C ALA A 131 -16.45 20.39 3.72
N ALA A 132 -17.24 20.37 2.66
CA ALA A 132 -17.59 21.60 1.95
C ALA A 132 -18.45 22.54 2.81
#